data_0159f62e8feb9e8a7688b3ce2bf5bd88
#
_entry.id   0159f62e8feb9e8a7688b3ce2bf5bd88
#
_cell.length_a   1.000
_cell.length_b   1.000
_cell.length_c   1.000
_cell.angle_alpha   90.00
_cell.angle_beta   90.00
_cell.angle_gamma   90.00
#
_symmetry.space_group_name_H-M   'P 1'
#
loop_
_entity.id
_entity.type
_entity.pdbx_description
1 polymer ?
#
loop_
_entity_poly.entity_id
_entity_poly.type
_entity_poly.pdbx_seq_one_letter_code
_entity_poly.pdbx_strand_id
1 'polypeptide(L)'
;MVDSDILILAIVNMSRGVKILVGDKGAKAVLRDAGRQAGLKLLESLIGHFSQVLDKEEALRRACAILENLGFAQVIKKEDGKIVIEEDIFTDAIVGEDLENSPVIYFLAGLIEGFVSFMSDQKIVLVPEIVERGKIVYKYS
;
A
#
# COMPACT_ATOMS: atom_id res chain seq x y z
N MET A 1 -7.94 -20.90 11.62
CA MET A 1 -7.21 -19.82 10.94
C MET A 1 -7.93 -19.50 9.63
N VAL A 2 -8.14 -18.23 9.34
CA VAL A 2 -8.77 -17.82 8.08
C VAL A 2 -7.75 -17.88 6.95
N ASP A 3 -8.16 -18.40 5.79
CA ASP A 3 -7.33 -18.44 4.59
C ASP A 3 -6.97 -17.02 4.15
N SER A 4 -5.72 -16.80 3.76
CA SER A 4 -5.24 -15.49 3.33
C SER A 4 -5.97 -14.98 2.08
N ASP A 5 -6.34 -15.88 1.16
CA ASP A 5 -7.08 -15.50 -0.04
C ASP A 5 -8.47 -14.96 0.30
N ILE A 6 -9.10 -15.52 1.32
CA ILE A 6 -10.40 -15.04 1.81
C ILE A 6 -10.24 -13.66 2.43
N LEU A 7 -9.18 -13.42 3.21
CA LEU A 7 -8.91 -12.11 3.80
C LEU A 7 -8.65 -11.05 2.74
N ILE A 8 -7.86 -11.39 1.73
CA ILE A 8 -7.57 -10.47 0.62
C ILE A 8 -8.86 -10.11 -0.11
N LEU A 9 -9.68 -11.11 -0.41
CA LEU A 9 -10.97 -10.90 -1.08
C LEU A 9 -11.90 -10.03 -0.23
N ALA A 10 -11.90 -10.24 1.09
CA ALA A 10 -12.69 -9.43 2.02
C ALA A 10 -12.23 -7.96 2.01
N ILE A 11 -10.93 -7.71 2.00
CA ILE A 11 -10.38 -6.34 1.95
C ILE A 11 -10.76 -5.66 0.64
N VAL A 12 -10.63 -6.34 -0.49
CA VAL A 12 -11.00 -5.79 -1.80
C VAL A 12 -12.49 -5.46 -1.85
N ASN A 13 -13.33 -6.36 -1.37
CA ASN A 13 -14.79 -6.14 -1.37
C ASN A 13 -15.21 -5.05 -0.37
N MET A 14 -14.53 -4.95 0.77
CA MET A 14 -14.76 -3.86 1.73
C MET A 14 -14.42 -2.51 1.08
N SER A 15 -13.32 -2.44 0.36
CA SER A 15 -12.91 -1.20 -0.33
C SER A 15 -13.95 -0.80 -1.38
N ARG A 16 -14.53 -1.77 -2.07
CA ARG A 16 -15.62 -1.55 -3.02
C ARG A 16 -16.87 -1.00 -2.34
N GLY A 17 -17.21 -1.54 -1.18
CA GLY A 17 -18.34 -1.05 -0.37
C GLY A 17 -18.14 0.40 0.04
N VAL A 18 -16.94 0.79 0.43
CA VAL A 18 -16.64 2.19 0.74
C VAL A 18 -16.84 3.08 -0.49
N LYS A 19 -16.43 2.61 -1.67
CA LYS A 19 -16.63 3.34 -2.93
C LYS A 19 -18.10 3.59 -3.23
N ILE A 20 -18.95 2.59 -2.97
CA ILE A 20 -20.40 2.72 -3.14
C ILE A 20 -20.97 3.80 -2.20
N LEU A 21 -20.46 3.86 -0.97
CA LEU A 21 -20.98 4.78 0.04
C LEU A 21 -20.52 6.23 -0.15
N VAL A 22 -19.27 6.43 -0.52
CA VAL A 22 -18.65 7.78 -0.52
C VAL A 22 -18.17 8.25 -1.88
N GLY A 23 -18.31 7.44 -2.93
CA GLY A 23 -17.85 7.76 -4.28
C GLY A 23 -16.36 7.48 -4.48
N ASP A 24 -15.89 7.65 -5.72
CA ASP A 24 -14.53 7.27 -6.12
C ASP A 24 -13.46 8.05 -5.35
N LYS A 25 -13.54 9.37 -5.34
CA LYS A 25 -12.55 10.22 -4.67
C LYS A 25 -12.53 9.98 -3.17
N GLY A 26 -13.72 9.91 -2.57
CA GLY A 26 -13.84 9.66 -1.15
C GLY A 26 -13.26 8.31 -0.74
N ALA A 27 -13.54 7.27 -1.53
CA ALA A 27 -13.03 5.93 -1.26
C ALA A 27 -11.51 5.88 -1.33
N LYS A 28 -10.91 6.50 -2.34
CA LYS A 28 -9.45 6.58 -2.49
C LYS A 28 -8.81 7.24 -1.27
N ALA A 29 -9.39 8.36 -0.81
CA ALA A 29 -8.89 9.07 0.37
C ALA A 29 -9.03 8.22 1.65
N VAL A 30 -10.18 7.58 1.85
CA VAL A 30 -10.44 6.73 3.01
C VAL A 30 -9.47 5.55 3.04
N LEU A 31 -9.30 4.87 1.92
CA LEU A 31 -8.44 3.69 1.85
C LEU A 31 -6.96 4.06 2.01
N ARG A 32 -6.53 5.18 1.47
CA ARG A 32 -5.17 5.68 1.68
C ARG A 32 -4.92 5.95 3.17
N ASP A 33 -5.84 6.66 3.81
CA ASP A 33 -5.71 6.95 5.23
C ASP A 33 -5.72 5.68 6.08
N ALA A 34 -6.60 4.75 5.78
CA ALA A 34 -6.63 3.44 6.43
C ALA A 34 -5.30 2.70 6.26
N GLY A 35 -4.73 2.77 5.06
CA GLY A 35 -3.42 2.19 4.77
C GLY A 35 -2.30 2.81 5.59
N ARG A 36 -2.29 4.14 5.70
CA ARG A 36 -1.30 4.87 6.53
C ARG A 36 -1.40 4.45 7.99
N GLN A 37 -2.61 4.39 8.53
CA GLN A 37 -2.82 3.96 9.91
C GLN A 37 -2.39 2.51 10.12
N ALA A 38 -2.76 1.63 9.20
CA ALA A 38 -2.35 0.23 9.25
C ALA A 38 -0.84 0.08 9.18
N GLY A 39 -0.18 0.85 8.31
CA GLY A 39 1.27 0.82 8.17
C GLY A 39 2.00 1.24 9.45
N LEU A 40 1.55 2.33 10.07
CA LEU A 40 2.11 2.79 11.35
C LEU A 40 1.94 1.73 12.43
N LYS A 41 0.75 1.18 12.58
CA LYS A 41 0.45 0.16 13.58
C LYS A 41 1.22 -1.13 13.36
N LEU A 42 1.34 -1.54 12.10
CA LEU A 42 2.08 -2.75 11.76
C LEU A 42 3.55 -2.64 12.11
N LEU A 43 4.20 -1.53 11.78
CA LEU A 43 5.60 -1.32 12.14
C LEU A 43 5.80 -1.16 13.64
N GLU A 44 4.91 -0.45 14.31
CA GLU A 44 4.93 -0.35 15.78
C GLU A 44 4.88 -1.74 16.41
N SER A 45 4.05 -2.62 15.88
CA SER A 45 3.90 -3.99 16.33
C SER A 45 5.14 -4.86 16.08
N LEU A 46 5.77 -4.69 14.91
CA LEU A 46 6.90 -5.51 14.48
C LEU A 46 8.23 -5.05 15.07
N ILE A 47 8.45 -3.76 15.16
CA ILE A 47 9.74 -3.16 15.53
C ILE A 47 9.68 -2.55 16.93
N GLY A 48 8.49 -2.08 17.35
CA GLY A 48 8.32 -1.36 18.59
C GLY A 48 8.74 0.09 18.43
N HIS A 49 9.85 0.48 19.03
CA HIS A 49 10.37 1.83 18.93
C HIS A 49 11.48 1.91 17.89
N PHE A 50 11.39 2.90 17.01
CA PHE A 50 12.43 3.16 16.01
C PHE A 50 13.26 4.36 16.47
N SER A 51 14.52 4.11 16.85
CA SER A 51 15.37 5.10 17.48
C SER A 51 16.15 5.99 16.51
N GLN A 52 16.17 5.64 15.24
CA GLN A 52 16.85 6.42 14.20
C GLN A 52 15.84 7.09 13.29
N VAL A 53 16.15 8.31 12.85
CA VAL A 53 15.38 8.97 11.82
C VAL A 53 16.13 8.80 10.51
N LEU A 54 15.52 8.10 9.56
CA LEU A 54 16.10 7.87 8.25
C LEU A 54 15.74 9.02 7.30
N ASP A 55 16.53 9.21 6.25
CA ASP A 55 16.08 10.06 5.17
C ASP A 55 14.97 9.37 4.36
N LYS A 56 14.27 10.14 3.56
CA LYS A 56 13.11 9.66 2.80
C LYS A 56 13.44 8.47 1.89
N GLU A 57 14.54 8.57 1.16
CA GLU A 57 14.93 7.53 0.20
C GLU A 57 15.27 6.21 0.90
N GLU A 58 16.01 6.27 2.00
CA GLU A 58 16.35 5.09 2.78
C GLU A 58 15.11 4.48 3.46
N ALA A 59 14.25 5.32 4.03
CA ALA A 59 13.00 4.86 4.63
C ALA A 59 12.11 4.15 3.59
N LEU A 60 12.03 4.71 2.39
CA LEU A 60 11.25 4.13 1.31
C LEU A 60 11.81 2.78 0.85
N ARG A 61 13.13 2.69 0.74
CA ARG A 61 13.79 1.43 0.37
C ARG A 61 13.52 0.33 1.41
N ARG A 62 13.61 0.67 2.69
CA ARG A 62 13.32 -0.28 3.77
C ARG A 62 11.84 -0.66 3.82
N ALA A 63 10.96 0.29 3.55
CA ALA A 63 9.53 0.01 3.49
C ALA A 63 9.22 -1.04 2.40
N CYS A 64 9.82 -0.89 1.23
CA CYS A 64 9.67 -1.85 0.14
C CYS A 64 10.16 -3.24 0.55
N ALA A 65 11.32 -3.33 1.18
CA ALA A 65 11.88 -4.61 1.63
C ALA A 65 11.00 -5.29 2.69
N ILE A 66 10.48 -4.53 3.64
CA ILE A 66 9.60 -5.04 4.68
C ILE A 66 8.31 -5.59 4.08
N LEU A 67 7.67 -4.85 3.19
CA LEU A 67 6.43 -5.29 2.55
C LEU A 67 6.64 -6.53 1.69
N GLU A 68 7.76 -6.61 0.97
CA GLU A 68 8.12 -7.79 0.20
C GLU A 68 8.29 -9.00 1.11
N ASN A 69 9.01 -8.84 2.22
CA ASN A 69 9.21 -9.90 3.20
C ASN A 69 7.91 -10.32 3.89
N LEU A 70 6.96 -9.42 4.04
CA LEU A 70 5.64 -9.73 4.60
C LEU A 70 4.71 -10.41 3.60
N GLY A 71 5.11 -10.51 2.33
CA GLY A 71 4.33 -11.23 1.33
C GLY A 71 3.28 -10.40 0.61
N PHE A 72 3.35 -9.06 0.65
CA PHE A 72 2.41 -8.21 -0.10
C PHE A 72 2.60 -8.29 -1.61
N ALA A 73 3.78 -8.66 -2.06
CA ALA A 73 4.08 -8.92 -3.46
C ALA A 73 5.34 -9.76 -3.55
N GLN A 74 5.60 -10.35 -4.71
CA GLN A 74 6.85 -11.07 -4.94
C GLN A 74 8.03 -10.13 -5.08
N VAL A 75 7.81 -8.98 -5.73
CA VAL A 75 8.84 -7.97 -5.93
C VAL A 75 8.29 -6.60 -5.60
N ILE A 76 8.97 -5.87 -4.73
CA ILE A 76 8.70 -4.47 -4.46
C ILE A 76 10.03 -3.73 -4.49
N LYS A 77 10.24 -2.93 -5.53
CA LYS A 77 11.50 -2.22 -5.76
C LYS A 77 11.32 -0.71 -5.76
N LYS A 78 12.27 -0.02 -5.14
CA LYS A 78 12.40 1.41 -5.31
C LYS A 78 13.32 1.69 -6.51
N GLU A 79 12.84 2.51 -7.43
CA GLU A 79 13.64 3.10 -8.49
C GLU A 79 13.62 4.63 -8.32
N ASP A 80 14.34 5.37 -9.17
CA ASP A 80 14.34 6.83 -9.07
C ASP A 80 12.94 7.38 -9.34
N GLY A 81 12.36 7.96 -8.30
CA GLY A 81 11.04 8.58 -8.40
C GLY A 81 9.86 7.60 -8.47
N LYS A 82 10.12 6.29 -8.40
CA LYS A 82 9.06 5.28 -8.58
C LYS A 82 9.23 4.10 -7.65
N ILE A 83 8.08 3.47 -7.34
CA ILE A 83 8.01 2.17 -6.69
C ILE A 83 7.37 1.20 -7.68
N VAL A 84 8.07 0.12 -7.99
CA VAL A 84 7.58 -0.93 -8.90
C VAL A 84 7.22 -2.17 -8.09
N ILE A 85 5.98 -2.60 -8.22
CA ILE A 85 5.44 -3.76 -7.50
C ILE A 85 5.01 -4.80 -8.52
N GLU A 86 5.52 -6.03 -8.36
CA GLU A 86 5.19 -7.14 -9.25
C GLU A 86 4.62 -8.29 -8.45
N GLU A 87 3.59 -8.95 -9.00
CA GLU A 87 2.90 -10.08 -8.39
C GLU A 87 2.39 -9.72 -6.98
N ASP A 88 1.60 -8.65 -6.90
CA ASP A 88 0.95 -8.21 -5.67
C ASP A 88 -0.26 -9.08 -5.33
N ILE A 89 -0.65 -9.04 -4.06
CA ILE A 89 -1.75 -9.87 -3.57
C ILE A 89 -3.15 -9.31 -3.91
N PHE A 90 -3.27 -8.06 -4.36
CA PHE A 90 -4.57 -7.41 -4.51
C PHE A 90 -5.13 -7.44 -5.93
N THR A 91 -4.30 -7.22 -6.96
CA THR A 91 -4.81 -7.01 -8.31
C THR A 91 -5.55 -8.21 -8.88
N ASP A 92 -5.15 -9.43 -8.54
CA ASP A 92 -5.86 -10.63 -8.99
C ASP A 92 -7.23 -10.80 -8.33
N ALA A 93 -7.42 -10.21 -7.16
CA ALA A 93 -8.69 -10.29 -6.41
C ALA A 93 -9.68 -9.21 -6.85
N ILE A 94 -9.27 -8.26 -7.66
CA ILE A 94 -10.15 -7.19 -8.17
C ILE A 94 -10.94 -7.70 -9.37
N VAL A 95 -12.24 -7.86 -9.19
CA VAL A 95 -13.16 -8.36 -10.22
C VAL A 95 -14.36 -7.43 -10.29
N GLY A 96 -14.78 -7.10 -11.50
CA GLY A 96 -15.99 -6.31 -11.71
C GLY A 96 -15.83 -4.81 -11.55
N GLU A 97 -14.59 -4.31 -11.50
CA GLU A 97 -14.29 -2.89 -11.50
C GLU A 97 -12.96 -2.64 -12.22
N ASP A 98 -12.71 -1.39 -12.59
CA ASP A 98 -11.46 -1.00 -13.22
C ASP A 98 -10.33 -1.08 -12.19
N LEU A 99 -9.22 -1.73 -12.56
CA LEU A 99 -8.06 -1.84 -11.68
C LEU A 99 -7.57 -0.46 -11.23
N GLU A 100 -7.47 0.48 -12.16
CA GLU A 100 -6.96 1.83 -11.90
C GLU A 100 -7.78 2.60 -10.89
N ASN A 101 -9.08 2.33 -10.81
CA ASN A 101 -10.01 3.03 -9.94
C ASN A 101 -10.36 2.23 -8.68
N SER A 102 -9.73 1.08 -8.46
CA SER A 102 -9.98 0.30 -7.26
C SER A 102 -9.38 0.99 -6.04
N PRO A 103 -10.18 1.26 -5.00
CA PRO A 103 -9.65 1.95 -3.81
C PRO A 103 -8.55 1.20 -3.09
N VAL A 104 -8.48 -0.14 -3.20
CA VAL A 104 -7.46 -0.94 -2.54
C VAL A 104 -6.05 -0.60 -3.03
N ILE A 105 -5.92 -0.09 -4.25
CA ILE A 105 -4.63 0.38 -4.77
C ILE A 105 -4.10 1.54 -3.92
N TYR A 106 -5.00 2.39 -3.43
CA TYR A 106 -4.65 3.50 -2.54
C TYR A 106 -4.39 3.03 -1.11
N PHE A 107 -5.00 1.92 -0.69
CA PHE A 107 -4.66 1.29 0.58
C PHE A 107 -3.20 0.83 0.60
N LEU A 108 -2.75 0.16 -0.46
CA LEU A 108 -1.36 -0.27 -0.59
C LEU A 108 -0.39 0.93 -0.61
N ALA A 109 -0.74 1.99 -1.34
CA ALA A 109 0.03 3.24 -1.31
C ALA A 109 0.13 3.78 0.11
N GLY A 110 -0.99 3.80 0.83
CA GLY A 110 -1.03 4.24 2.22
C GLY A 110 -0.16 3.41 3.15
N LEU A 111 -0.11 2.10 2.98
CA LEU A 111 0.78 1.23 3.76
C LEU A 111 2.23 1.68 3.64
N ILE A 112 2.69 1.91 2.42
CA ILE A 112 4.06 2.36 2.17
C ILE A 112 4.29 3.74 2.79
N GLU A 113 3.34 4.66 2.60
CA GLU A 113 3.40 6.01 3.17
C GLU A 113 3.48 5.96 4.71
N GLY A 114 2.70 5.08 5.33
CA GLY A 114 2.72 4.90 6.78
C GLY A 114 4.05 4.34 7.28
N PHE A 115 4.62 3.39 6.56
CA PHE A 115 5.94 2.85 6.88
C PHE A 115 7.02 3.94 6.82
N VAL A 116 6.99 4.77 5.78
CA VAL A 116 7.94 5.88 5.64
C VAL A 116 7.75 6.89 6.77
N SER A 117 6.51 7.24 7.11
CA SER A 117 6.22 8.13 8.24
C SER A 117 6.77 7.62 9.57
N PHE A 118 6.73 6.31 9.78
CA PHE A 118 7.26 5.69 11.00
C PHE A 118 8.78 5.80 11.09
N MET A 119 9.47 5.69 9.95
CA MET A 119 10.93 5.63 9.90
C MET A 119 11.60 6.96 9.55
N SER A 120 10.82 7.97 9.15
CA SER A 120 11.35 9.24 8.64
C SER A 120 10.48 10.39 9.11
N ASP A 121 11.07 11.57 9.28
CA ASP A 121 10.32 12.79 9.57
C ASP A 121 9.65 13.38 8.31
N GLN A 122 9.96 12.83 7.16
CA GLN A 122 9.46 13.38 5.90
C GLN A 122 8.20 12.66 5.45
N LYS A 123 7.30 13.42 4.86
CA LYS A 123 6.09 12.87 4.25
C LYS A 123 6.38 12.47 2.81
N ILE A 124 5.73 11.40 2.40
CA ILE A 124 5.77 10.94 1.03
C ILE A 124 4.34 10.73 0.54
N VAL A 125 4.12 10.96 -0.73
CA VAL A 125 2.83 10.68 -1.39
C VAL A 125 3.11 9.79 -2.60
N LEU A 126 2.43 8.65 -2.64
CA LEU A 126 2.49 7.73 -3.77
C LEU A 126 1.24 7.91 -4.63
N VAL A 127 1.45 8.07 -5.93
CA VAL A 127 0.36 8.20 -6.91
C VAL A 127 0.48 7.08 -7.93
N PRO A 128 -0.58 6.30 -8.15
CA PRO A 128 -0.54 5.23 -9.16
C PRO A 128 -0.28 5.80 -10.55
N GLU A 129 0.66 5.21 -11.26
CA GLU A 129 0.98 5.55 -12.64
C GLU A 129 0.56 4.43 -13.58
N ILE A 130 0.84 3.18 -13.20
CA ILE A 130 0.46 1.99 -13.95
C ILE A 130 -0.21 1.03 -12.97
N VAL A 131 -1.39 0.54 -13.33
CA VAL A 131 -2.09 -0.50 -12.56
C VAL A 131 -2.57 -1.56 -13.53
N GLU A 132 -1.94 -2.71 -13.47
CA GLU A 132 -2.26 -3.89 -14.27
C GLU A 132 -2.31 -5.10 -13.35
N ARG A 133 -2.89 -6.20 -13.82
CA ARG A 133 -2.86 -7.43 -13.03
C ARG A 133 -1.41 -7.88 -12.86
N GLY A 134 -0.99 -8.01 -11.62
CA GLY A 134 0.36 -8.41 -11.27
C GLY A 134 1.40 -7.31 -11.40
N LYS A 135 1.00 -6.05 -11.67
CA LYS A 135 1.97 -4.95 -11.73
C LYS A 135 1.35 -3.61 -11.35
N ILE A 136 1.97 -2.97 -10.38
CA ILE A 136 1.60 -1.62 -9.97
C ILE A 136 2.88 -0.78 -9.95
N VAL A 137 2.80 0.41 -10.54
CA VAL A 137 3.87 1.40 -10.45
C VAL A 137 3.30 2.66 -9.82
N TYR A 138 3.90 3.08 -8.73
CA TYR A 138 3.59 4.35 -8.08
C TYR A 138 4.70 5.35 -8.36
N LYS A 139 4.34 6.59 -8.65
CA LYS A 139 5.26 7.72 -8.56
C LYS A 139 5.24 8.24 -7.13
N TYR A 140 6.40 8.64 -6.61
CA TYR A 140 6.45 9.26 -5.29
C TYR A 140 7.07 10.65 -5.34
N SER A 141 6.66 11.47 -4.39
CA SER A 141 7.18 12.83 -4.23
C SER A 141 7.30 13.21 -2.76
#